data_8041c77560f2cc95cf5e96852fad2887
#
_entry.id   8041c77560f2cc95cf5e96852fad2887
#
_cell.length_a   1.000
_cell.length_b   1.000
_cell.length_c   1.000
_cell.angle_alpha   90.00
_cell.angle_beta   90.00
_cell.angle_gamma   90.00
#
_symmetry.space_group_name_H-M   'P 1'
#
loop_
_entity.id
_entity.type
_entity.pdbx_description
1 polymer ?
#
loop_
_entity_poly.entity_id
_entity_poly.type
_entity_poly.pdbx_seq_one_letter_code
_entity_poly.pdbx_strand_id
1 'polypeptide(L)'
;MKMNFSQIFTSIHSYIHSYHNIPNEIDKIQLLMDNNTTIKANFEFKQENLYASFCLNEELPITTKLKAKFGQYFSNNAFIIKIKPQMSEDKLIYEYKIILNDISFSHQKSSPKYNIAVLKKHKNMHLLDNIIANSLTNIAFNFCGNNFHIYIDNSLLVILCETQMKADDFLEYINSIKMALDFLNTELSGEIMYIFSANLENFAVNHCKIILLAPNTRLNFNIFIAMNYPIQEALLEALNGENIKIRLNKEEFERLCTLIHSNAQFKTSIHYILESSKAALECVLIYLSVALESNAKYAKGEECLMPKDKFKKFKKQIDCFIDNAKELNENEKSIFKNKIINQIPNSLSLKRPFEQVNMTLTDEELNILKKRNAILHATAIEHSSDIMQDALKYQKEARILYLMLYEFILKTIGYKGYIININKWDEVVEFINSYNDKTSNAIFKEDFVKCLK
;
A
#
# COMPACT_ATOMS: atom_id res chain seq x y z
N MET A 1 22.98 -20.96 13.82
CA MET A 1 23.73 -21.02 12.53
C MET A 1 24.00 -19.63 12.05
N LYS A 2 25.26 -19.20 11.88
CA LYS A 2 25.54 -17.87 11.33
C LYS A 2 25.41 -17.96 9.81
N MET A 3 24.34 -17.41 9.26
CA MET A 3 24.18 -17.28 7.80
C MET A 3 25.26 -16.38 7.22
N ASN A 4 25.89 -16.80 6.14
CA ASN A 4 26.79 -15.93 5.38
C ASN A 4 25.98 -15.08 4.38
N PHE A 5 25.45 -13.95 4.86
CA PHE A 5 24.59 -13.07 4.06
C PHE A 5 25.29 -12.50 2.84
N SER A 6 26.61 -12.27 2.89
CA SER A 6 27.35 -11.79 1.74
C SER A 6 27.24 -12.75 0.54
N GLN A 7 27.30 -14.07 0.79
CA GLN A 7 27.10 -15.06 -0.28
C GLN A 7 25.68 -15.08 -0.81
N ILE A 8 24.66 -14.96 0.08
CA ILE A 8 23.27 -14.87 -0.34
C ILE A 8 23.05 -13.65 -1.23
N PHE A 9 23.51 -12.48 -0.82
CA PHE A 9 23.37 -11.26 -1.62
C PHE A 9 24.10 -11.36 -2.97
N THR A 10 25.32 -11.91 -3.01
CA THR A 10 26.04 -12.12 -4.25
C THR A 10 25.26 -13.02 -5.22
N SER A 11 24.69 -14.10 -4.72
CA SER A 11 23.87 -15.01 -5.53
C SER A 11 22.58 -14.34 -6.02
N ILE A 12 21.90 -13.58 -5.17
CA ILE A 12 20.71 -12.81 -5.54
C ILE A 12 21.04 -11.79 -6.63
N HIS A 13 22.12 -11.03 -6.49
CA HIS A 13 22.56 -10.08 -7.51
C HIS A 13 22.86 -10.77 -8.84
N SER A 14 23.49 -11.96 -8.82
CA SER A 14 23.71 -12.76 -10.02
C SER A 14 22.40 -13.16 -10.70
N TYR A 15 21.39 -13.59 -9.94
CA TYR A 15 20.07 -13.93 -10.50
C TYR A 15 19.34 -12.70 -11.07
N ILE A 16 19.38 -11.56 -10.38
CA ILE A 16 18.80 -10.32 -10.89
C ILE A 16 19.47 -9.90 -12.18
N HIS A 17 20.81 -9.99 -12.24
CA HIS A 17 21.56 -9.66 -13.45
C HIS A 17 21.19 -10.58 -14.64
N SER A 18 21.10 -11.89 -14.40
CA SER A 18 20.64 -12.84 -15.42
C SER A 18 19.25 -12.49 -15.94
N TYR A 19 18.33 -12.10 -15.03
CA TYR A 19 16.99 -11.69 -15.39
C TYR A 19 16.96 -10.45 -16.29
N HIS A 20 17.75 -9.43 -15.98
CA HIS A 20 17.85 -8.22 -16.78
C HIS A 20 18.50 -8.44 -18.16
N ASN A 21 19.23 -9.53 -18.33
CA ASN A 21 19.84 -9.90 -19.61
C ASN A 21 18.92 -10.72 -20.54
N ILE A 22 17.71 -11.13 -20.10
CA ILE A 22 16.74 -11.88 -20.91
C ILE A 22 16.54 -11.27 -22.30
N PRO A 23 16.35 -9.93 -22.46
CA PRO A 23 16.17 -9.34 -23.79
C PRO A 23 17.31 -9.56 -24.75
N ASN A 24 18.52 -9.82 -24.26
CA ASN A 24 19.71 -10.02 -25.06
C ASN A 24 19.97 -11.49 -25.41
N GLU A 25 19.38 -12.41 -24.64
CA GLU A 25 19.67 -13.85 -24.73
C GLU A 25 18.57 -14.64 -25.44
N ILE A 26 17.36 -14.09 -25.51
CA ILE A 26 16.17 -14.83 -25.97
C ILE A 26 15.46 -14.05 -27.06
N ASP A 27 15.23 -14.72 -28.20
CA ASP A 27 14.55 -14.16 -29.37
C ASP A 27 13.22 -14.87 -29.73
N LYS A 28 12.81 -15.85 -28.91
CA LYS A 28 11.62 -16.67 -29.16
C LYS A 28 10.75 -16.81 -27.93
N ILE A 29 9.45 -16.74 -28.15
CA ILE A 29 8.42 -17.02 -27.18
C ILE A 29 7.53 -18.16 -27.63
N GLN A 30 7.24 -19.09 -26.74
CA GLN A 30 6.25 -20.13 -26.97
C GLN A 30 4.99 -19.74 -26.18
N LEU A 31 3.92 -19.45 -26.90
CA LEU A 31 2.62 -19.22 -26.26
C LEU A 31 1.98 -20.59 -25.98
N LEU A 32 1.68 -20.81 -24.69
CA LEU A 32 1.03 -22.03 -24.20
C LEU A 32 -0.48 -21.87 -24.36
N MET A 33 -0.93 -21.88 -25.59
CA MET A 33 -2.31 -21.95 -26.03
C MET A 33 -2.59 -23.38 -26.53
N ASP A 34 -3.78 -23.65 -27.02
CA ASP A 34 -4.18 -24.97 -27.45
C ASP A 34 -3.20 -25.62 -28.44
N ASN A 35 -2.46 -24.83 -29.22
CA ASN A 35 -1.51 -25.29 -30.24
C ASN A 35 -0.02 -25.12 -29.89
N ASN A 36 0.34 -24.66 -28.69
CA ASN A 36 1.73 -24.44 -28.24
C ASN A 36 2.64 -23.77 -29.28
N THR A 37 2.18 -22.69 -29.91
CA THR A 37 2.86 -22.05 -31.02
C THR A 37 4.14 -21.35 -30.57
N THR A 38 5.28 -21.63 -31.21
CA THR A 38 6.55 -20.93 -30.98
C THR A 38 6.73 -19.83 -32.02
N ILE A 39 6.99 -18.61 -31.54
CA ILE A 39 7.02 -17.40 -32.35
C ILE A 39 8.32 -16.65 -32.05
N LYS A 40 8.86 -15.98 -33.09
CA LYS A 40 9.92 -15.00 -32.86
C LYS A 40 9.35 -13.78 -32.14
N ALA A 41 10.00 -13.35 -31.08
CA ALA A 41 9.57 -12.23 -30.26
C ALA A 41 10.75 -11.31 -29.95
N ASN A 42 10.48 -10.02 -29.88
CA ASN A 42 11.41 -9.02 -29.37
C ASN A 42 11.09 -8.75 -27.92
N PHE A 43 12.06 -8.89 -27.04
CA PHE A 43 11.93 -8.62 -25.63
C PHE A 43 12.48 -7.23 -25.31
N GLU A 44 11.81 -6.50 -24.43
CA GLU A 44 12.20 -5.16 -24.00
C GLU A 44 11.98 -5.01 -22.50
N PHE A 45 12.99 -4.55 -21.79
CA PHE A 45 12.84 -4.05 -20.41
C PHE A 45 12.52 -2.57 -20.44
N LYS A 46 11.35 -2.18 -19.92
CA LYS A 46 10.96 -0.78 -19.83
C LYS A 46 10.19 -0.52 -18.53
N GLN A 47 10.61 0.50 -17.78
CA GLN A 47 9.98 0.86 -16.50
C GLN A 47 9.83 -0.36 -15.57
N GLU A 48 10.89 -1.15 -15.45
CA GLU A 48 10.97 -2.36 -14.61
C GLU A 48 9.99 -3.48 -15.00
N ASN A 49 9.39 -3.43 -16.18
CA ASN A 49 8.55 -4.49 -16.70
C ASN A 49 9.21 -5.15 -17.93
N LEU A 50 9.08 -6.47 -18.02
CA LEU A 50 9.48 -7.21 -19.22
C LEU A 50 8.31 -7.28 -20.19
N TYR A 51 8.54 -6.81 -21.39
CA TYR A 51 7.60 -6.86 -22.51
C TYR A 51 8.09 -7.84 -23.56
N ALA A 52 7.16 -8.48 -24.27
CA ALA A 52 7.44 -9.19 -25.48
C ALA A 52 6.54 -8.67 -26.60
N SER A 53 7.12 -8.48 -27.80
CA SER A 53 6.39 -8.09 -29.01
C SER A 53 6.57 -9.15 -30.07
N PHE A 54 5.46 -9.59 -30.69
CA PHE A 54 5.42 -10.65 -31.70
C PHE A 54 4.22 -10.47 -32.65
N CYS A 55 4.19 -11.20 -33.76
CA CYS A 55 3.10 -11.16 -34.72
C CYS A 55 2.38 -12.52 -34.82
N LEU A 56 1.07 -12.47 -34.99
CA LEU A 56 0.19 -13.62 -35.26
C LEU A 56 -0.66 -13.36 -36.48
N ASN A 57 -1.09 -14.44 -37.15
CA ASN A 57 -2.03 -14.37 -38.26
C ASN A 57 -3.50 -14.29 -37.81
N GLU A 58 -3.77 -14.45 -36.56
CA GLU A 58 -5.10 -14.43 -35.95
C GLU A 58 -5.24 -13.36 -34.89
N GLU A 59 -6.43 -12.83 -34.75
CA GLU A 59 -6.74 -11.84 -33.72
C GLU A 59 -7.11 -12.54 -32.41
N LEU A 60 -6.39 -12.18 -31.35
CA LEU A 60 -6.70 -12.59 -29.97
C LEU A 60 -7.45 -11.49 -29.25
N PRO A 61 -8.51 -11.79 -28.48
CA PRO A 61 -9.16 -10.81 -27.63
C PRO A 61 -8.19 -10.16 -26.65
N ILE A 62 -8.26 -8.85 -26.46
CA ILE A 62 -7.36 -8.10 -25.58
C ILE A 62 -7.43 -8.57 -24.12
N THR A 63 -8.55 -9.19 -23.75
CA THR A 63 -8.77 -9.76 -22.41
C THR A 63 -8.15 -11.15 -22.24
N THR A 64 -7.52 -11.71 -23.30
CA THR A 64 -6.93 -13.04 -23.25
C THR A 64 -5.75 -13.06 -22.29
N LYS A 65 -5.84 -13.90 -21.26
CA LYS A 65 -4.72 -14.21 -20.38
C LYS A 65 -3.86 -15.27 -21.02
N LEU A 66 -2.60 -14.93 -21.23
CA LEU A 66 -1.66 -15.82 -21.92
C LEU A 66 -0.73 -16.49 -20.90
N LYS A 67 -0.33 -17.72 -21.25
CA LYS A 67 0.82 -18.40 -20.65
C LYS A 67 1.93 -18.44 -21.68
N ALA A 68 3.14 -18.15 -21.28
CA ALA A 68 4.27 -18.06 -22.18
C ALA A 68 5.50 -18.78 -21.61
N LYS A 69 6.27 -19.41 -22.51
CA LYS A 69 7.59 -19.98 -22.20
C LYS A 69 8.62 -19.33 -23.12
N PHE A 70 9.76 -18.94 -22.57
CA PHE A 70 10.85 -18.30 -23.30
C PHE A 70 12.19 -18.72 -22.68
N GLY A 71 12.97 -19.46 -23.45
CA GLY A 71 14.19 -20.11 -22.95
C GLY A 71 13.88 -21.03 -21.74
N GLN A 72 14.55 -20.78 -20.64
CA GLN A 72 14.34 -21.49 -19.36
C GLN A 72 13.24 -20.87 -18.49
N TYR A 73 12.70 -19.75 -18.92
CA TYR A 73 11.71 -18.97 -18.17
C TYR A 73 10.30 -19.28 -18.65
N PHE A 74 9.32 -19.07 -17.78
CA PHE A 74 7.90 -19.13 -18.12
C PHE A 74 7.10 -18.10 -17.36
N SER A 75 6.02 -17.63 -17.95
CA SER A 75 5.04 -16.74 -17.33
C SER A 75 3.67 -17.39 -17.38
N ASN A 76 2.97 -17.40 -16.24
CA ASN A 76 1.58 -17.84 -16.17
C ASN A 76 0.60 -16.67 -16.27
N ASN A 77 1.09 -15.44 -16.24
CA ASN A 77 0.31 -14.20 -16.23
C ASN A 77 0.88 -13.18 -17.21
N ALA A 78 0.75 -13.48 -18.50
CA ALA A 78 1.03 -12.51 -19.55
C ALA A 78 -0.28 -11.85 -20.00
N PHE A 79 -0.25 -10.54 -20.22
CA PHE A 79 -1.43 -9.77 -20.64
C PHE A 79 -1.14 -9.00 -21.92
N ILE A 80 -2.09 -9.01 -22.84
CA ILE A 80 -2.04 -8.22 -24.05
C ILE A 80 -2.30 -6.76 -23.66
N ILE A 81 -1.34 -5.88 -23.98
CA ILE A 81 -1.45 -4.44 -23.71
C ILE A 81 -1.65 -3.61 -24.98
N LYS A 82 -1.36 -4.20 -26.15
CA LYS A 82 -1.54 -3.54 -27.44
C LYS A 82 -1.71 -4.58 -28.54
N ILE A 83 -2.64 -4.31 -29.43
CA ILE A 83 -2.84 -5.03 -30.69
C ILE A 83 -2.80 -4.00 -31.80
N LYS A 84 -2.05 -4.30 -32.88
CA LYS A 84 -1.96 -3.42 -34.03
C LYS A 84 -2.09 -4.29 -35.30
N PRO A 85 -3.17 -4.16 -36.09
CA PRO A 85 -3.29 -4.84 -37.36
C PRO A 85 -2.28 -4.24 -38.35
N GLN A 86 -1.64 -5.10 -39.14
CA GLN A 86 -0.70 -4.77 -40.21
C GLN A 86 -0.98 -5.60 -41.43
N MET A 87 -0.77 -5.04 -42.64
CA MET A 87 -0.78 -5.79 -43.88
C MET A 87 0.64 -6.21 -44.25
N SER A 88 0.85 -7.49 -44.48
CA SER A 88 2.13 -8.04 -44.93
C SER A 88 1.86 -9.04 -46.06
N GLU A 89 2.43 -8.80 -47.23
CA GLU A 89 2.30 -9.69 -48.41
C GLU A 89 0.85 -10.15 -48.67
N ASP A 90 -0.09 -9.19 -48.68
CA ASP A 90 -1.55 -9.39 -48.87
C ASP A 90 -2.25 -10.21 -47.76
N LYS A 91 -1.59 -10.42 -46.64
CA LYS A 91 -2.20 -11.06 -45.47
C LYS A 91 -2.30 -10.07 -44.30
N LEU A 92 -3.43 -10.12 -43.61
CA LEU A 92 -3.62 -9.40 -42.36
C LEU A 92 -2.89 -10.16 -41.27
N ILE A 93 -1.94 -9.46 -40.59
CA ILE A 93 -1.24 -9.94 -39.42
C ILE A 93 -1.48 -8.98 -38.27
N TYR A 94 -1.41 -9.48 -37.05
CA TYR A 94 -1.60 -8.70 -35.84
C TYR A 94 -0.30 -8.65 -35.06
N GLU A 95 0.23 -7.44 -34.85
CA GLU A 95 1.35 -7.19 -33.95
C GLU A 95 0.83 -7.07 -32.56
N TYR A 96 1.32 -7.90 -31.64
CA TYR A 96 1.00 -7.90 -30.23
C TYR A 96 2.14 -7.33 -29.42
N LYS A 97 1.80 -6.54 -28.39
CA LYS A 97 2.69 -6.26 -27.29
C LYS A 97 2.06 -6.81 -26.02
N ILE A 98 2.78 -7.66 -25.31
CA ILE A 98 2.35 -8.26 -24.05
C ILE A 98 3.28 -7.80 -22.92
N ILE A 99 2.74 -7.75 -21.70
CA ILE A 99 3.51 -7.60 -20.47
C ILE A 99 3.57 -8.96 -19.77
N LEU A 100 4.76 -9.34 -19.32
CA LEU A 100 5.02 -10.57 -18.58
C LEU A 100 5.08 -10.22 -17.08
N ASN A 101 3.96 -10.38 -16.38
CA ASN A 101 3.84 -9.93 -14.98
C ASN A 101 4.50 -10.86 -13.97
N ASP A 102 4.63 -12.14 -14.29
CA ASP A 102 5.35 -13.09 -13.45
C ASP A 102 6.30 -13.92 -14.31
N ILE A 103 7.51 -14.06 -13.83
CA ILE A 103 8.53 -14.85 -14.51
C ILE A 103 9.01 -15.90 -13.52
N SER A 104 8.95 -17.15 -13.93
CA SER A 104 9.35 -18.27 -13.10
C SER A 104 10.40 -19.10 -13.84
N PHE A 105 11.34 -19.65 -13.11
CA PHE A 105 12.25 -20.67 -13.57
C PHE A 105 12.55 -21.65 -12.44
N SER A 106 12.87 -22.90 -12.78
CA SER A 106 13.16 -23.94 -11.80
C SER A 106 14.47 -24.61 -12.14
N HIS A 107 15.38 -24.67 -11.18
CA HIS A 107 16.69 -25.29 -11.34
C HIS A 107 16.77 -26.72 -10.84
N GLN A 108 15.97 -27.10 -9.84
CA GLN A 108 16.01 -28.45 -9.23
C GLN A 108 14.66 -28.88 -8.67
N LYS A 109 14.47 -30.20 -8.56
CA LYS A 109 13.23 -30.84 -8.06
C LYS A 109 13.21 -31.10 -6.54
N SER A 110 14.10 -30.51 -5.76
CA SER A 110 14.15 -30.73 -4.31
C SER A 110 13.15 -29.85 -3.55
N SER A 111 12.66 -30.33 -2.41
CA SER A 111 11.78 -29.55 -1.54
C SER A 111 12.54 -28.37 -0.93
N PRO A 112 11.98 -27.15 -0.97
CA PRO A 112 12.62 -25.99 -0.36
C PRO A 112 12.64 -26.10 1.16
N LYS A 113 13.71 -25.63 1.79
CA LYS A 113 13.80 -25.52 3.26
C LYS A 113 13.47 -24.11 3.75
N TYR A 114 13.73 -23.10 2.94
CA TYR A 114 13.58 -21.71 3.30
C TYR A 114 12.81 -20.97 2.21
N ASN A 115 12.04 -19.98 2.64
CA ASN A 115 11.32 -19.10 1.74
C ASN A 115 11.97 -17.72 1.83
N ILE A 116 12.38 -17.19 0.69
CA ILE A 116 13.10 -15.92 0.59
C ILE A 116 12.36 -15.02 -0.41
N ALA A 117 12.09 -13.79 -0.03
CA ALA A 117 11.66 -12.75 -0.94
C ALA A 117 12.73 -11.65 -1.01
N VAL A 118 12.94 -11.14 -2.21
CA VAL A 118 13.86 -10.05 -2.47
C VAL A 118 13.10 -8.91 -3.10
N LEU A 119 13.23 -7.74 -2.50
CA LEU A 119 12.64 -6.50 -3.01
C LEU A 119 13.76 -5.50 -3.30
N LYS A 120 13.61 -4.77 -4.39
CA LYS A 120 14.52 -3.68 -4.71
C LYS A 120 14.24 -2.50 -3.80
N LYS A 121 15.27 -1.99 -3.16
CA LYS A 121 15.18 -0.91 -2.19
C LYS A 121 15.33 0.45 -2.87
N HIS A 122 14.50 1.41 -2.49
CA HIS A 122 14.73 2.81 -2.84
C HIS A 122 15.78 3.44 -1.92
N LYS A 123 16.53 4.45 -2.41
CA LYS A 123 17.70 5.01 -1.71
C LYS A 123 17.42 5.56 -0.31
N ASN A 124 16.19 5.96 -0.01
CA ASN A 124 15.82 6.68 1.22
C ASN A 124 14.97 5.85 2.20
N MET A 125 15.29 4.58 2.39
CA MET A 125 14.55 3.68 3.25
C MET A 125 14.89 3.88 4.74
N HIS A 126 13.97 4.49 5.51
CA HIS A 126 14.12 4.73 6.94
C HIS A 126 13.05 3.94 7.72
N LEU A 127 13.33 2.70 8.11
CA LEU A 127 12.27 1.78 8.47
C LEU A 127 11.96 1.66 9.95
N LEU A 128 12.95 1.34 10.75
CA LEU A 128 12.75 0.90 12.12
C LEU A 128 13.88 1.43 13.00
N ASP A 129 13.64 1.49 14.30
CA ASP A 129 14.72 1.70 15.26
C ASP A 129 15.82 0.66 15.00
N ASN A 130 17.07 1.09 14.98
CA ASN A 130 18.27 0.28 14.72
C ASN A 130 18.64 0.01 13.25
N ILE A 131 17.99 0.62 12.26
CA ILE A 131 18.53 0.62 10.90
C ILE A 131 19.59 1.70 10.79
N ILE A 132 20.83 1.31 10.98
CA ILE A 132 21.98 2.19 10.76
C ILE A 132 22.24 2.25 9.24
N ALA A 133 22.25 3.46 8.68
CA ALA A 133 22.67 3.66 7.30
C ALA A 133 24.07 3.03 7.10
N ASN A 134 24.22 2.17 6.09
CA ASN A 134 25.47 1.56 5.63
C ASN A 134 25.98 0.29 6.34
N SER A 135 25.25 -0.34 7.24
CA SER A 135 25.59 -1.69 7.73
C SER A 135 24.53 -2.72 7.37
N LEU A 136 24.94 -3.97 7.18
CA LEU A 136 24.05 -5.09 6.95
C LEU A 136 23.17 -5.26 8.20
N THR A 137 21.92 -4.85 8.13
CA THR A 137 21.04 -4.82 9.27
C THR A 137 20.10 -6.01 9.22
N ASN A 138 20.02 -6.74 10.31
CA ASN A 138 19.09 -7.86 10.48
C ASN A 138 18.01 -7.49 11.48
N ILE A 139 16.76 -7.57 11.04
CA ILE A 139 15.60 -7.41 11.90
C ILE A 139 14.87 -8.74 11.95
N ALA A 140 14.91 -9.41 13.09
CA ALA A 140 14.16 -10.63 13.33
C ALA A 140 12.86 -10.31 14.05
N PHE A 141 11.73 -10.79 13.53
CA PHE A 141 10.41 -10.58 14.13
C PHE A 141 9.50 -11.79 13.95
N ASN A 142 8.54 -11.94 14.85
CA ASN A 142 7.52 -12.99 14.74
C ASN A 142 6.27 -12.40 14.07
N PHE A 143 5.78 -13.11 13.05
CA PHE A 143 4.60 -12.68 12.32
C PHE A 143 3.65 -13.88 12.14
N CYS A 144 2.51 -13.84 12.82
CA CYS A 144 1.52 -14.93 12.83
C CYS A 144 2.14 -16.29 13.14
N GLY A 145 3.04 -16.36 14.13
CA GLY A 145 3.69 -17.59 14.57
C GLY A 145 4.89 -18.04 13.71
N ASN A 146 5.23 -17.30 12.66
CA ASN A 146 6.40 -17.60 11.82
C ASN A 146 7.50 -16.58 12.09
N ASN A 147 8.77 -17.06 12.10
CA ASN A 147 9.93 -16.21 12.28
C ASN A 147 10.39 -15.67 10.93
N PHE A 148 10.36 -14.36 10.81
CA PHE A 148 10.85 -13.63 9.66
C PHE A 148 12.11 -12.85 10.00
N HIS A 149 12.99 -12.74 9.02
CA HIS A 149 14.18 -11.90 9.08
C HIS A 149 14.18 -10.95 7.89
N ILE A 150 14.38 -9.68 8.16
CA ILE A 150 14.59 -8.67 7.12
C ILE A 150 16.06 -8.29 7.14
N TYR A 151 16.72 -8.45 6.01
CA TYR A 151 18.09 -8.03 5.78
C TYR A 151 18.08 -6.90 4.76
N ILE A 152 18.83 -5.86 5.03
CA ILE A 152 18.90 -4.68 4.18
C ILE A 152 20.36 -4.44 3.82
N ASP A 153 20.60 -4.31 2.53
CA ASP A 153 21.83 -3.73 2.01
C ASP A 153 21.53 -2.43 1.23
N ASN A 154 22.54 -1.88 0.54
CA ASN A 154 22.43 -0.60 -0.16
C ASN A 154 21.31 -0.57 -1.21
N SER A 155 20.95 -1.69 -1.84
CA SER A 155 20.04 -1.75 -2.97
C SER A 155 18.89 -2.75 -2.82
N LEU A 156 19.03 -3.73 -1.93
CA LEU A 156 18.09 -4.82 -1.79
C LEU A 156 17.58 -4.95 -0.35
N LEU A 157 16.33 -5.39 -0.25
CA LEU A 157 15.71 -5.86 0.98
C LEU A 157 15.38 -7.34 0.79
N VAL A 158 15.95 -8.16 1.65
CA VAL A 158 15.76 -9.62 1.64
C VAL A 158 14.91 -10.00 2.85
N ILE A 159 13.78 -10.63 2.60
CA ILE A 159 12.90 -11.18 3.63
C ILE A 159 13.02 -12.69 3.59
N LEU A 160 13.43 -13.27 4.71
CA LEU A 160 13.59 -14.70 4.88
C LEU A 160 12.57 -15.20 5.91
N CYS A 161 11.91 -16.31 5.60
CA CYS A 161 11.12 -17.07 6.55
C CYS A 161 11.80 -18.41 6.85
N GLU A 162 12.01 -18.69 8.14
CA GLU A 162 12.61 -19.95 8.61
C GLU A 162 11.63 -21.12 8.52
N THR A 163 10.33 -20.86 8.48
CA THR A 163 9.29 -21.87 8.38
C THR A 163 9.05 -22.21 6.91
N GLN A 164 9.11 -23.48 6.59
CA GLN A 164 8.73 -23.96 5.26
C GLN A 164 7.21 -23.76 5.06
N MET A 165 6.83 -23.09 3.99
CA MET A 165 5.42 -22.88 3.61
C MET A 165 5.23 -22.94 2.10
N LYS A 166 3.98 -23.07 1.66
CA LYS A 166 3.64 -23.01 0.23
C LYS A 166 3.93 -21.62 -0.33
N ALA A 167 4.21 -21.57 -1.62
CA ALA A 167 4.54 -20.31 -2.31
C ALA A 167 3.44 -19.25 -2.18
N ASP A 168 2.18 -19.66 -2.32
CA ASP A 168 1.04 -18.73 -2.27
C ASP A 168 0.84 -18.17 -0.84
N ASP A 169 0.96 -19.02 0.18
CA ASP A 169 0.89 -18.58 1.58
C ASP A 169 2.04 -17.60 1.90
N PHE A 170 3.26 -17.93 1.45
CA PHE A 170 4.40 -17.03 1.62
C PHE A 170 4.20 -15.68 0.92
N LEU A 171 3.59 -15.69 -0.26
CA LEU A 171 3.27 -14.48 -1.01
C LEU A 171 2.32 -13.55 -0.22
N GLU A 172 1.33 -14.11 0.46
CA GLU A 172 0.40 -13.31 1.28
C GLU A 172 1.12 -12.64 2.46
N TYR A 173 2.05 -13.35 3.12
CA TYR A 173 2.89 -12.77 4.17
C TYR A 173 3.75 -11.64 3.62
N ILE A 174 4.43 -11.85 2.49
CA ILE A 174 5.30 -10.85 1.89
C ILE A 174 4.50 -9.61 1.45
N ASN A 175 3.32 -9.79 0.89
CA ASN A 175 2.46 -8.67 0.53
C ASN A 175 2.03 -7.85 1.76
N SER A 176 1.80 -8.50 2.90
CA SER A 176 1.47 -7.80 4.15
C SER A 176 2.66 -7.04 4.71
N ILE A 177 3.85 -7.65 4.70
CA ILE A 177 5.10 -6.99 5.11
C ILE A 177 5.41 -5.82 4.18
N LYS A 178 5.31 -6.02 2.87
CA LYS A 178 5.51 -4.94 1.88
C LYS A 178 4.55 -3.78 2.13
N MET A 179 3.27 -4.05 2.33
CA MET A 179 2.28 -3.00 2.59
C MET A 179 2.59 -2.24 3.89
N ALA A 180 3.06 -2.93 4.94
CA ALA A 180 3.51 -2.30 6.18
C ALA A 180 4.73 -1.38 5.93
N LEU A 181 5.68 -1.83 5.12
CA LEU A 181 6.85 -1.05 4.75
C LEU A 181 6.48 0.16 3.89
N ASP A 182 5.58 -0.01 2.92
CA ASP A 182 5.06 1.11 2.11
C ASP A 182 4.32 2.13 2.97
N PHE A 183 3.56 1.67 3.95
CA PHE A 183 2.89 2.55 4.92
C PHE A 183 3.89 3.36 5.74
N LEU A 184 5.04 2.79 6.09
CA LEU A 184 6.16 3.50 6.71
C LEU A 184 6.92 4.39 5.72
N ASN A 185 6.39 4.60 4.53
CA ASN A 185 6.92 5.43 3.46
C ASN A 185 8.25 4.93 2.88
N THR A 186 8.35 3.63 2.77
CA THR A 186 9.44 3.00 2.08
C THR A 186 8.96 2.53 0.72
N GLU A 187 9.33 3.26 -0.31
CA GLU A 187 9.06 2.83 -1.66
C GLU A 187 9.85 1.57 -1.96
N LEU A 188 9.14 0.46 -2.02
CA LEU A 188 9.66 -0.79 -2.53
C LEU A 188 9.16 -0.93 -3.96
N SER A 189 9.99 -0.54 -4.90
CA SER A 189 9.70 -0.66 -6.32
C SER A 189 10.41 -1.84 -6.94
N GLY A 190 9.95 -2.25 -8.09
CA GLY A 190 10.65 -3.19 -8.93
C GLY A 190 10.18 -4.63 -8.77
N GLU A 191 11.11 -5.52 -8.45
CA GLU A 191 10.88 -6.94 -8.55
C GLU A 191 10.72 -7.59 -7.18
N ILE A 192 9.69 -8.41 -6.97
CA ILE A 192 9.69 -9.39 -5.90
C ILE A 192 10.22 -10.69 -6.48
N MET A 193 11.40 -11.10 -6.03
CA MET A 193 11.99 -12.38 -6.37
C MET A 193 11.75 -13.36 -5.22
N TYR A 194 11.00 -14.41 -5.48
CA TYR A 194 10.79 -15.48 -4.52
C TYR A 194 11.80 -16.60 -4.78
N ILE A 195 12.60 -16.88 -3.79
CA ILE A 195 13.63 -17.91 -3.86
C ILE A 195 13.33 -18.95 -2.79
N PHE A 196 13.22 -20.19 -3.22
CA PHE A 196 13.07 -21.32 -2.32
C PHE A 196 14.37 -22.11 -2.33
N SER A 197 15.11 -22.07 -1.23
CA SER A 197 16.42 -22.71 -1.12
C SER A 197 16.37 -23.91 -0.19
N ALA A 198 17.01 -24.99 -0.61
CA ALA A 198 17.20 -26.17 0.21
C ALA A 198 18.35 -26.03 1.21
N ASN A 199 19.31 -25.16 0.92
CA ASN A 199 20.52 -24.99 1.71
C ASN A 199 21.00 -23.54 1.66
N LEU A 200 21.09 -22.90 2.84
CA LEU A 200 21.61 -21.53 2.95
C LEU A 200 23.15 -21.48 2.96
N GLU A 201 23.85 -22.57 3.30
CA GLU A 201 25.32 -22.59 3.33
C GLU A 201 25.90 -22.50 1.93
N ASN A 202 25.30 -23.20 0.97
CA ASN A 202 25.75 -23.24 -0.42
C ASN A 202 24.76 -22.54 -1.38
N PHE A 203 23.79 -21.81 -0.84
CA PHE A 203 22.72 -21.12 -1.55
C PHE A 203 22.33 -21.75 -2.90
N ALA A 204 21.67 -22.89 -2.82
CA ALA A 204 21.10 -23.54 -4.00
C ALA A 204 19.65 -23.09 -4.18
N VAL A 205 19.35 -22.44 -5.29
CA VAL A 205 17.97 -22.03 -5.65
C VAL A 205 17.25 -23.23 -6.23
N ASN A 206 16.19 -23.65 -5.57
CA ASN A 206 15.35 -24.74 -6.06
C ASN A 206 14.26 -24.25 -6.98
N HIS A 207 13.70 -23.08 -6.68
CA HIS A 207 12.66 -22.41 -7.45
C HIS A 207 12.79 -20.91 -7.27
N CYS A 208 12.67 -20.18 -8.35
CA CYS A 208 12.60 -18.72 -8.31
C CYS A 208 11.39 -18.26 -9.12
N LYS A 209 10.60 -17.38 -8.51
CA LYS A 209 9.51 -16.67 -9.18
C LYS A 209 9.75 -15.18 -9.02
N ILE A 210 9.76 -14.45 -10.12
CA ILE A 210 9.92 -13.00 -10.15
C ILE A 210 8.54 -12.40 -10.44
N ILE A 211 8.09 -11.54 -9.57
CA ILE A 211 6.87 -10.75 -9.78
C ILE A 211 7.29 -9.30 -9.96
N LEU A 212 6.87 -8.72 -11.06
CA LEU A 212 7.14 -7.32 -11.37
C LEU A 212 6.12 -6.46 -10.64
N LEU A 213 6.61 -5.54 -9.83
CA LEU A 213 5.81 -4.52 -9.17
C LEU A 213 5.98 -3.20 -9.92
N ALA A 214 4.88 -2.57 -10.27
CA ALA A 214 4.93 -1.21 -10.77
C ALA A 214 5.58 -0.30 -9.72
N PRO A 215 6.56 0.54 -10.10
CA PRO A 215 7.17 1.47 -9.18
C PRO A 215 6.12 2.45 -8.67
N ASN A 216 6.17 2.71 -7.37
CA ASN A 216 5.35 3.74 -6.76
C ASN A 216 5.98 5.09 -7.07
N THR A 217 5.51 5.80 -8.10
CA THR A 217 6.20 6.94 -8.70
C THR A 217 5.81 8.30 -8.12
N ARG A 218 4.96 8.36 -7.09
CA ARG A 218 4.49 9.63 -6.53
C ARG A 218 4.92 9.82 -5.08
N LEU A 219 5.19 11.07 -4.76
CA LEU A 219 5.59 11.52 -3.42
C LEU A 219 4.46 11.26 -2.43
N ASN A 220 4.68 10.32 -1.53
CA ASN A 220 3.87 10.18 -0.34
C ASN A 220 4.21 11.33 0.62
N PHE A 221 3.20 11.89 1.29
CA PHE A 221 3.45 12.70 2.46
C PHE A 221 4.08 11.82 3.53
N ASN A 222 5.35 12.02 3.81
CA ASN A 222 6.01 11.30 4.87
C ASN A 222 5.67 11.92 6.22
N ILE A 223 4.84 11.25 6.99
CA ILE A 223 4.50 11.70 8.36
C ILE A 223 5.54 11.24 9.39
N PHE A 224 6.36 10.26 9.06
CA PHE A 224 7.50 9.92 9.88
C PHE A 224 8.57 10.99 9.66
N ILE A 225 9.20 11.39 10.75
CA ILE A 225 10.34 12.29 10.68
C ILE A 225 11.39 11.57 9.85
N ALA A 226 11.32 11.81 8.53
CA ALA A 226 12.34 11.32 7.63
C ALA A 226 13.66 11.81 8.18
N MET A 227 14.72 11.03 7.99
CA MET A 227 16.07 11.48 8.34
C MET A 227 16.53 12.62 7.42
N ASN A 228 15.76 13.68 7.36
CA ASN A 228 16.32 14.94 7.03
C ASN A 228 17.06 15.37 8.29
N TYR A 229 18.37 15.18 8.28
CA TYR A 229 19.28 15.48 9.38
C TYR A 229 18.93 16.80 10.12
N PRO A 230 18.58 17.90 9.41
CA PRO A 230 18.18 19.14 10.05
C PRO A 230 16.92 19.04 10.92
N ILE A 231 15.88 18.31 10.49
CA ILE A 231 14.65 18.17 11.28
C ILE A 231 14.90 17.32 12.53
N GLN A 232 15.68 16.26 12.40
CA GLN A 232 16.00 15.40 13.52
C GLN A 232 16.86 16.13 14.56
N GLU A 233 17.85 16.89 14.12
CA GLU A 233 18.72 17.70 14.98
C GLU A 233 17.91 18.78 15.72
N ALA A 234 17.11 19.55 14.98
CA ALA A 234 16.25 20.58 15.54
C ALA A 234 15.20 20.00 16.52
N LEU A 235 14.66 18.80 16.24
CA LEU A 235 13.75 18.11 17.15
C LEU A 235 14.46 17.68 18.45
N LEU A 236 15.68 17.12 18.34
CA LEU A 236 16.49 16.72 19.47
C LEU A 236 16.87 17.93 20.35
N GLU A 237 17.20 19.05 19.74
CA GLU A 237 17.48 20.31 20.45
C GLU A 237 16.24 20.86 21.15
N ALA A 238 15.08 20.90 20.45
CA ALA A 238 13.83 21.42 20.98
C ALA A 238 13.27 20.61 22.17
N LEU A 239 13.52 19.30 22.17
CA LEU A 239 13.06 18.38 23.20
C LEU A 239 14.13 18.04 24.25
N ASN A 240 15.20 18.87 24.35
CA ASN A 240 16.26 18.78 25.38
C ASN A 240 16.98 17.41 25.43
N GLY A 241 17.11 16.72 24.32
CA GLY A 241 17.88 15.48 24.23
C GLY A 241 17.26 14.26 24.94
N GLU A 242 16.00 14.33 25.34
CA GLU A 242 15.28 13.16 25.87
C GLU A 242 15.14 12.06 24.78
N ASN A 243 14.94 10.82 25.21
CA ASN A 243 14.74 9.65 24.34
C ASN A 243 13.50 9.81 23.46
N ILE A 244 13.66 10.49 22.34
CA ILE A 244 12.58 10.81 21.43
C ILE A 244 12.35 9.63 20.51
N LYS A 245 11.15 9.05 20.62
CA LYS A 245 10.74 7.98 19.74
C LYS A 245 10.15 8.56 18.43
N ILE A 246 10.83 8.33 17.33
CA ILE A 246 10.43 8.81 16.00
C ILE A 246 10.18 7.67 14.99
N ARG A 247 10.29 6.41 15.43
CA ARG A 247 10.17 5.21 14.59
C ARG A 247 9.42 4.10 15.32
N LEU A 248 8.93 3.15 14.55
CA LEU A 248 8.36 1.94 15.12
C LEU A 248 9.47 1.05 15.68
N ASN A 249 9.19 0.47 16.83
CA ASN A 249 9.97 -0.66 17.31
C ASN A 249 9.50 -1.97 16.66
N LYS A 250 10.20 -3.05 16.99
CA LYS A 250 9.92 -4.39 16.46
C LYS A 250 8.48 -4.84 16.74
N GLU A 251 8.01 -4.70 17.94
CA GLU A 251 6.68 -5.16 18.40
C GLU A 251 5.54 -4.38 17.73
N GLU A 252 5.74 -3.11 17.47
CA GLU A 252 4.78 -2.27 16.75
C GLU A 252 4.71 -2.66 15.27
N PHE A 253 5.87 -2.96 14.69
CA PHE A 253 5.93 -3.45 13.31
C PHE A 253 5.28 -4.83 13.17
N GLU A 254 5.53 -5.76 14.10
CA GLU A 254 4.85 -7.06 14.16
C GLU A 254 3.33 -6.89 14.21
N ARG A 255 2.83 -6.00 15.06
CA ARG A 255 1.38 -5.69 15.15
C ARG A 255 0.85 -5.11 13.86
N LEU A 256 1.56 -4.20 13.20
CA LEU A 256 1.16 -3.63 11.92
C LEU A 256 1.04 -4.73 10.86
N CYS A 257 2.05 -5.56 10.67
CA CYS A 257 2.03 -6.68 9.73
C CYS A 257 0.87 -7.64 10.02
N THR A 258 0.67 -7.98 11.30
CA THR A 258 -0.40 -8.89 11.74
C THR A 258 -1.79 -8.34 11.45
N LEU A 259 -2.03 -7.05 11.71
CA LEU A 259 -3.32 -6.42 11.43
C LEU A 259 -3.59 -6.34 9.92
N ILE A 260 -2.59 -6.00 9.11
CA ILE A 260 -2.72 -5.98 7.65
C ILE A 260 -3.05 -7.38 7.10
N HIS A 261 -2.44 -8.41 7.65
CA HIS A 261 -2.62 -9.79 7.19
C HIS A 261 -4.00 -10.36 7.62
N SER A 262 -4.35 -10.16 8.88
CA SER A 262 -5.50 -10.84 9.50
C SER A 262 -6.83 -10.07 9.36
N ASN A 263 -6.79 -8.79 8.99
CA ASN A 263 -7.98 -7.96 8.94
C ASN A 263 -8.17 -7.26 7.59
N ALA A 264 -9.13 -7.73 6.80
CA ALA A 264 -9.42 -7.21 5.47
C ALA A 264 -9.78 -5.72 5.46
N GLN A 265 -10.49 -5.22 6.48
CA GLN A 265 -10.89 -3.81 6.55
C GLN A 265 -9.69 -2.91 6.84
N PHE A 266 -8.83 -3.34 7.75
CA PHE A 266 -7.59 -2.63 8.07
C PHE A 266 -6.65 -2.59 6.86
N LYS A 267 -6.47 -3.74 6.18
CA LYS A 267 -5.72 -3.84 4.92
C LYS A 267 -6.27 -2.90 3.85
N THR A 268 -7.58 -2.87 3.68
CA THR A 268 -8.26 -1.99 2.72
C THR A 268 -8.02 -0.52 3.05
N SER A 269 -8.10 -0.14 4.33
CA SER A 269 -7.81 1.23 4.75
C SER A 269 -6.40 1.66 4.37
N ILE A 270 -5.39 0.86 4.71
CA ILE A 270 -3.99 1.15 4.37
C ILE A 270 -3.81 1.22 2.84
N HIS A 271 -4.42 0.30 2.09
CA HIS A 271 -4.35 0.33 0.64
C HIS A 271 -4.85 1.67 0.07
N TYR A 272 -6.01 2.15 0.50
CA TYR A 272 -6.54 3.42 0.01
C TYR A 272 -5.76 4.65 0.48
N ILE A 273 -5.16 4.61 1.68
CA ILE A 273 -4.23 5.65 2.11
C ILE A 273 -3.01 5.71 1.17
N LEU A 274 -2.44 4.55 0.82
CA LEU A 274 -1.31 4.48 -0.11
C LEU A 274 -1.70 4.92 -1.53
N GLU A 275 -2.87 4.51 -2.02
CA GLU A 275 -3.36 4.93 -3.33
C GLU A 275 -3.69 6.44 -3.39
N SER A 276 -4.13 7.03 -2.29
CA SER A 276 -4.39 8.47 -2.23
C SER A 276 -3.17 9.31 -2.58
N SER A 277 -1.97 8.84 -2.25
CA SER A 277 -0.71 9.52 -2.54
C SER A 277 -0.35 9.55 -4.04
N LYS A 278 -0.97 8.67 -4.84
CA LYS A 278 -0.77 8.57 -6.30
C LYS A 278 -1.88 9.27 -7.08
N ALA A 279 -2.94 9.65 -6.40
CA ALA A 279 -4.14 10.20 -7.02
C ALA A 279 -3.96 11.66 -7.44
N ALA A 280 -4.76 12.10 -8.40
CA ALA A 280 -4.96 13.53 -8.65
C ALA A 280 -5.60 14.18 -7.41
N LEU A 281 -5.33 15.47 -7.17
CA LEU A 281 -5.75 16.17 -5.94
C LEU A 281 -7.25 16.01 -5.66
N GLU A 282 -8.06 16.07 -6.70
CA GLU A 282 -9.52 15.94 -6.62
C GLU A 282 -9.97 14.54 -6.14
N CYS A 283 -9.15 13.54 -6.39
CA CYS A 283 -9.42 12.14 -6.03
C CYS A 283 -8.88 11.76 -4.64
N VAL A 284 -7.93 12.52 -4.09
CA VAL A 284 -7.28 12.21 -2.81
C VAL A 284 -8.32 12.05 -1.70
N LEU A 285 -9.22 13.02 -1.55
CA LEU A 285 -10.27 12.97 -0.52
C LEU A 285 -11.23 11.79 -0.69
N ILE A 286 -11.48 11.34 -1.93
CA ILE A 286 -12.31 10.16 -2.21
C ILE A 286 -11.63 8.92 -1.65
N TYR A 287 -10.36 8.69 -1.97
CA TYR A 287 -9.60 7.54 -1.46
C TYR A 287 -9.52 7.55 0.07
N LEU A 288 -9.21 8.69 0.67
CA LEU A 288 -9.15 8.83 2.13
C LEU A 288 -10.52 8.63 2.79
N SER A 289 -11.61 9.03 2.14
CA SER A 289 -12.97 8.77 2.62
C SER A 289 -13.32 7.28 2.61
N VAL A 290 -12.88 6.54 1.60
CA VAL A 290 -13.03 5.06 1.56
C VAL A 290 -12.18 4.40 2.64
N ALA A 291 -10.96 4.89 2.88
CA ALA A 291 -10.12 4.42 3.98
C ALA A 291 -10.78 4.65 5.35
N LEU A 292 -11.39 5.82 5.55
CA LEU A 292 -12.14 6.14 6.76
C LEU A 292 -13.31 5.17 7.00
N GLU A 293 -14.08 4.85 5.95
CA GLU A 293 -15.16 3.85 6.07
C GLU A 293 -14.64 2.46 6.42
N SER A 294 -13.52 2.08 5.84
CA SER A 294 -12.89 0.80 6.15
C SER A 294 -12.46 0.75 7.61
N ASN A 295 -11.93 1.84 8.15
CA ASN A 295 -11.60 1.96 9.58
C ASN A 295 -12.86 1.91 10.45
N ALA A 296 -13.95 2.55 10.04
CA ALA A 296 -15.23 2.50 10.77
C ALA A 296 -15.79 1.07 10.82
N LYS A 297 -15.61 0.28 9.76
CA LYS A 297 -15.98 -1.14 9.71
C LYS A 297 -15.03 -2.01 10.56
N TYR A 298 -13.75 -1.67 10.60
CA TYR A 298 -12.77 -2.32 11.47
C TYR A 298 -13.09 -2.10 12.95
N ALA A 299 -13.41 -0.87 13.32
CA ALA A 299 -13.77 -0.45 14.67
C ALA A 299 -15.18 -0.92 15.05
N LYS A 300 -15.36 -2.24 15.18
CA LYS A 300 -16.64 -2.86 15.50
C LYS A 300 -17.35 -2.17 16.67
N GLY A 301 -18.64 -1.95 16.54
CA GLY A 301 -19.46 -1.37 17.58
C GLY A 301 -20.92 -1.78 17.40
N GLU A 302 -21.81 -1.24 18.23
CA GLU A 302 -23.23 -1.49 18.07
C GLU A 302 -23.68 -1.02 16.67
N GLU A 303 -24.33 -1.90 15.93
CA GLU A 303 -24.88 -1.59 14.60
C GLU A 303 -26.23 -0.88 14.71
N CYS A 304 -26.86 -0.97 15.86
CA CYS A 304 -28.19 -0.48 16.12
C CYS A 304 -28.19 0.62 17.18
N LEU A 305 -29.04 1.63 17.00
CA LEU A 305 -29.26 2.71 17.97
C LEU A 305 -29.81 2.20 19.30
N MET A 306 -30.60 1.13 19.25
CA MET A 306 -31.22 0.53 20.43
C MET A 306 -31.45 -0.98 20.23
N PRO A 307 -31.66 -1.76 21.31
CA PRO A 307 -32.00 -3.18 21.24
C PRO A 307 -33.18 -3.43 20.31
N LYS A 308 -33.13 -4.49 19.51
CA LYS A 308 -34.15 -4.83 18.48
C LYS A 308 -35.57 -4.84 19.01
N ASP A 309 -35.78 -5.40 20.21
CA ASP A 309 -37.14 -5.48 20.81
C ASP A 309 -37.67 -4.12 21.23
N LYS A 310 -36.77 -3.25 21.75
CA LYS A 310 -37.10 -1.86 22.08
C LYS A 310 -37.47 -1.09 20.82
N PHE A 311 -36.67 -1.25 19.76
CA PHE A 311 -36.94 -0.62 18.48
C PHE A 311 -38.25 -1.07 17.86
N LYS A 312 -38.58 -2.39 17.93
CA LYS A 312 -39.83 -2.93 17.41
C LYS A 312 -41.06 -2.32 18.08
N LYS A 313 -40.99 -2.13 19.41
CA LYS A 313 -42.05 -1.44 20.16
C LYS A 313 -42.17 0.03 19.76
N PHE A 314 -41.04 0.73 19.71
CA PHE A 314 -40.97 2.12 19.32
C PHE A 314 -41.45 2.35 17.87
N LYS A 315 -41.01 1.51 16.93
CA LYS A 315 -41.43 1.59 15.52
C LYS A 315 -42.96 1.41 15.38
N LYS A 316 -43.57 0.47 16.08
CA LYS A 316 -45.04 0.29 16.08
C LYS A 316 -45.78 1.55 16.51
N GLN A 317 -45.28 2.27 17.52
CA GLN A 317 -45.90 3.52 17.98
C GLN A 317 -45.82 4.61 16.91
N ILE A 318 -44.66 4.73 16.26
CA ILE A 318 -44.48 5.72 15.19
C ILE A 318 -45.28 5.34 13.94
N ASP A 319 -45.30 4.07 13.55
CA ASP A 319 -46.10 3.60 12.41
C ASP A 319 -47.60 3.92 12.62
N CYS A 320 -48.10 3.70 13.83
CA CYS A 320 -49.48 4.06 14.21
C CYS A 320 -49.72 5.58 14.13
N PHE A 321 -48.73 6.39 14.55
CA PHE A 321 -48.83 7.85 14.45
C PHE A 321 -48.84 8.31 12.97
N ILE A 322 -48.00 7.72 12.13
CA ILE A 322 -47.95 8.02 10.68
C ILE A 322 -49.28 7.61 10.00
N ASP A 323 -49.84 6.44 10.35
CA ASP A 323 -51.12 5.97 9.80
C ASP A 323 -52.26 6.95 10.08
N ASN A 324 -52.27 7.56 11.25
CA ASN A 324 -53.31 8.50 11.68
C ASN A 324 -53.08 9.95 11.18
N ALA A 325 -51.95 10.23 10.53
CA ALA A 325 -51.66 11.55 9.98
C ALA A 325 -52.55 11.82 8.73
N LYS A 326 -53.48 12.75 8.87
CA LYS A 326 -54.44 13.10 7.80
C LYS A 326 -53.82 13.90 6.67
N GLU A 327 -52.70 14.56 6.95
CA GLU A 327 -51.94 15.42 6.01
C GLU A 327 -51.10 14.61 5.00
N LEU A 328 -50.94 13.29 5.25
CA LEU A 328 -50.10 12.42 4.42
C LEU A 328 -50.96 11.48 3.56
N ASN A 329 -50.63 11.36 2.29
CA ASN A 329 -51.17 10.33 1.42
C ASN A 329 -50.50 8.96 1.71
N GLU A 330 -51.07 7.86 1.20
CA GLU A 330 -50.57 6.49 1.47
C GLU A 330 -49.13 6.27 0.98
N ASN A 331 -48.72 6.89 -0.10
CA ASN A 331 -47.37 6.78 -0.61
C ASN A 331 -46.36 7.48 0.32
N GLU A 332 -46.68 8.68 0.79
CA GLU A 332 -45.89 9.42 1.76
C GLU A 332 -45.79 8.67 3.09
N LYS A 333 -46.88 8.10 3.61
CA LYS A 333 -46.89 7.26 4.82
C LYS A 333 -45.94 6.08 4.66
N SER A 334 -45.98 5.39 3.51
CA SER A 334 -45.07 4.29 3.21
C SER A 334 -43.62 4.70 3.21
N ILE A 335 -43.29 5.84 2.56
CA ILE A 335 -41.93 6.40 2.51
C ILE A 335 -41.44 6.72 3.92
N PHE A 336 -42.22 7.41 4.74
CA PHE A 336 -41.82 7.75 6.11
C PHE A 336 -41.57 6.52 6.98
N LYS A 337 -42.45 5.52 6.95
CA LYS A 337 -42.28 4.27 7.70
C LYS A 337 -41.01 3.52 7.31
N ASN A 338 -40.67 3.53 6.02
CA ASN A 338 -39.47 2.87 5.52
C ASN A 338 -38.16 3.61 5.89
N LYS A 339 -38.24 4.92 6.17
CA LYS A 339 -37.06 5.71 6.61
C LYS A 339 -36.76 5.57 8.10
N ILE A 340 -37.67 4.98 8.89
CA ILE A 340 -37.42 4.73 10.32
C ILE A 340 -36.62 3.43 10.45
N ILE A 341 -35.33 3.58 10.59
CA ILE A 341 -34.37 2.48 10.67
C ILE A 341 -33.62 2.51 12.01
N ASN A 342 -33.27 1.33 12.52
CA ASN A 342 -32.47 1.18 13.74
C ASN A 342 -30.99 1.10 13.43
N GLN A 343 -30.53 2.03 12.62
CA GLN A 343 -29.11 2.10 12.26
C GLN A 343 -28.45 3.29 12.92
N ILE A 344 -27.23 3.10 13.32
CA ILE A 344 -26.43 4.20 13.83
C ILE A 344 -26.12 5.15 12.67
N PRO A 345 -26.30 6.47 12.84
CA PRO A 345 -25.93 7.44 11.84
C PRO A 345 -24.47 7.31 11.41
N ASN A 346 -24.21 7.46 10.12
CA ASN A 346 -22.84 7.38 9.58
C ASN A 346 -21.87 8.31 10.32
N SER A 347 -22.33 9.49 10.72
CA SER A 347 -21.50 10.46 11.46
C SER A 347 -21.00 9.92 12.80
N LEU A 348 -21.77 9.10 13.50
CA LEU A 348 -21.37 8.43 14.74
C LEU A 348 -20.47 7.22 14.45
N SER A 349 -20.82 6.45 13.42
CA SER A 349 -20.01 5.31 12.98
C SER A 349 -18.59 5.71 12.59
N LEU A 350 -18.42 6.83 11.89
CA LEU A 350 -17.12 7.34 11.45
C LEU A 350 -16.23 7.87 12.58
N LYS A 351 -16.80 8.22 13.74
CA LYS A 351 -16.02 8.66 14.92
C LYS A 351 -15.44 7.49 15.72
N ARG A 352 -16.08 6.32 15.69
CA ARG A 352 -15.70 5.16 16.50
C ARG A 352 -14.24 4.75 16.42
N PRO A 353 -13.59 4.70 15.24
CA PRO A 353 -12.19 4.34 15.17
C PRO A 353 -11.34 5.21 16.08
N PHE A 354 -11.57 6.50 16.05
CA PHE A 354 -10.82 7.48 16.81
C PHE A 354 -11.09 7.39 18.32
N GLU A 355 -12.36 7.20 18.70
CA GLU A 355 -12.76 6.99 20.10
C GLU A 355 -12.12 5.74 20.70
N GLN A 356 -12.04 4.63 19.94
CA GLN A 356 -11.41 3.39 20.39
C GLN A 356 -9.93 3.50 20.70
N VAL A 357 -9.24 4.44 20.07
CA VAL A 357 -7.82 4.71 20.32
C VAL A 357 -7.61 5.97 21.16
N ASN A 358 -8.65 6.45 21.84
CA ASN A 358 -8.65 7.63 22.69
C ASN A 358 -8.15 8.90 21.97
N MET A 359 -8.55 9.08 20.70
CA MET A 359 -8.32 10.33 19.97
C MET A 359 -9.46 11.30 20.20
N THR A 360 -9.12 12.51 20.68
CA THR A 360 -10.07 13.62 20.75
C THR A 360 -9.98 14.40 19.44
N LEU A 361 -11.10 14.45 18.70
CA LEU A 361 -11.16 15.15 17.43
C LEU A 361 -11.46 16.64 17.64
N THR A 362 -10.79 17.47 16.89
CA THR A 362 -11.05 18.92 16.81
C THR A 362 -12.33 19.20 16.03
N ASP A 363 -12.87 20.42 16.13
CA ASP A 363 -14.04 20.83 15.34
C ASP A 363 -13.76 20.77 13.84
N GLU A 364 -12.55 21.07 13.40
CA GLU A 364 -12.13 20.99 12.01
C GLU A 364 -12.14 19.53 11.50
N GLU A 365 -11.59 18.60 12.26
CA GLU A 365 -11.62 17.17 11.99
C GLU A 365 -13.05 16.63 11.96
N LEU A 366 -13.89 17.03 12.91
CA LEU A 366 -15.31 16.66 12.93
C LEU A 366 -16.07 17.18 11.71
N ASN A 367 -15.74 18.37 11.22
CA ASN A 367 -16.34 18.92 10.02
C ASN A 367 -15.97 18.12 8.77
N ILE A 368 -14.74 17.63 8.67
CA ILE A 368 -14.32 16.76 7.57
C ILE A 368 -15.10 15.44 7.57
N LEU A 369 -15.30 14.82 8.75
CA LEU A 369 -16.13 13.62 8.85
C LEU A 369 -17.58 13.85 8.35
N LYS A 370 -18.15 15.02 8.63
CA LYS A 370 -19.51 15.38 8.15
C LYS A 370 -19.55 15.56 6.63
N LYS A 371 -18.51 16.14 6.03
CA LYS A 371 -18.43 16.40 4.58
C LYS A 371 -18.23 15.11 3.76
N ARG A 372 -17.79 14.02 4.37
CA ARG A 372 -17.48 12.77 3.68
C ARG A 372 -18.58 12.31 2.72
N ASN A 373 -19.85 12.38 3.11
CA ASN A 373 -20.95 11.98 2.22
C ASN A 373 -21.03 12.85 0.98
N ALA A 374 -20.88 14.17 1.13
CA ALA A 374 -20.87 15.09 0.03
C ALA A 374 -19.66 14.85 -0.91
N ILE A 375 -18.50 14.53 -0.35
CA ILE A 375 -17.29 14.18 -1.12
C ILE A 375 -17.53 12.92 -1.96
N LEU A 376 -18.05 11.84 -1.39
CA LEU A 376 -18.27 10.57 -2.10
C LEU A 376 -19.39 10.65 -3.15
N HIS A 377 -20.36 11.53 -2.96
CA HIS A 377 -21.46 11.73 -3.90
C HIS A 377 -21.18 12.86 -4.92
N ALA A 378 -19.95 13.38 -4.94
CA ALA A 378 -19.53 14.49 -5.81
C ALA A 378 -20.41 15.76 -5.68
N THR A 379 -21.14 15.91 -4.57
CA THR A 379 -21.98 17.08 -4.30
C THR A 379 -21.24 18.18 -3.55
N ALA A 380 -20.00 17.91 -3.10
CA ALA A 380 -19.19 18.85 -2.33
C ALA A 380 -18.26 19.70 -3.19
N ILE A 381 -18.21 19.46 -4.50
CA ILE A 381 -17.35 20.23 -5.41
C ILE A 381 -18.15 21.48 -5.83
N GLU A 382 -18.28 22.41 -4.90
CA GLU A 382 -18.62 23.78 -5.25
C GLU A 382 -17.38 24.38 -5.90
N HIS A 383 -17.39 24.46 -7.22
CA HIS A 383 -16.35 25.20 -7.93
C HIS A 383 -16.57 26.69 -7.70
N SER A 384 -15.68 27.29 -6.94
CA SER A 384 -15.59 28.74 -6.90
C SER A 384 -15.06 29.26 -8.24
N SER A 385 -15.19 30.57 -8.49
CA SER A 385 -14.54 31.20 -9.63
C SER A 385 -13.00 31.20 -9.52
N ASP A 386 -12.44 30.81 -8.36
CA ASP A 386 -11.02 30.76 -8.09
C ASP A 386 -10.57 29.30 -7.87
N ILE A 387 -10.11 28.69 -8.96
CA ILE A 387 -9.61 27.30 -8.99
C ILE A 387 -8.45 27.09 -7.99
N MET A 388 -7.63 28.12 -7.75
CA MET A 388 -6.49 28.02 -6.85
C MET A 388 -6.93 27.95 -5.39
N GLN A 389 -7.92 28.73 -4.99
CA GLN A 389 -8.48 28.67 -3.63
C GLN A 389 -9.15 27.33 -3.37
N ASP A 390 -9.88 26.80 -4.34
CA ASP A 390 -10.49 25.47 -4.23
C ASP A 390 -9.41 24.39 -4.07
N ALA A 391 -8.34 24.43 -4.87
CA ALA A 391 -7.23 23.48 -4.77
C ALA A 391 -6.54 23.53 -3.39
N LEU A 392 -6.27 24.72 -2.85
CA LEU A 392 -5.69 24.89 -1.51
C LEU A 392 -6.60 24.34 -0.40
N LYS A 393 -7.91 24.59 -0.53
CA LYS A 393 -8.91 24.05 0.41
C LYS A 393 -8.94 22.53 0.39
N TYR A 394 -8.98 21.90 -0.79
CA TYR A 394 -8.94 20.45 -0.94
C TYR A 394 -7.64 19.86 -0.39
N GLN A 395 -6.51 20.49 -0.66
CA GLN A 395 -5.22 20.07 -0.14
C GLN A 395 -5.19 20.10 1.39
N LYS A 396 -5.73 21.16 2.01
CA LYS A 396 -5.82 21.28 3.47
C LYS A 396 -6.72 20.18 4.06
N GLU A 397 -7.91 19.99 3.51
CA GLU A 397 -8.85 18.96 3.97
C GLU A 397 -8.25 17.54 3.80
N ALA A 398 -7.54 17.30 2.70
CA ALA A 398 -6.84 16.03 2.48
C ALA A 398 -5.72 15.78 3.50
N ARG A 399 -4.91 16.80 3.83
CA ARG A 399 -3.85 16.68 4.85
C ARG A 399 -4.43 16.33 6.23
N ILE A 400 -5.53 16.98 6.63
CA ILE A 400 -6.18 16.72 7.91
C ILE A 400 -6.69 15.29 7.97
N LEU A 401 -7.45 14.83 6.96
CA LEU A 401 -7.99 13.47 6.95
C LEU A 401 -6.88 12.42 6.87
N TYR A 402 -5.83 12.67 6.09
CA TYR A 402 -4.66 11.81 5.99
C TYR A 402 -3.98 11.65 7.36
N LEU A 403 -3.72 12.75 8.05
CA LEU A 403 -3.10 12.73 9.37
C LEU A 403 -3.94 11.97 10.40
N MET A 404 -5.26 12.22 10.43
CA MET A 404 -6.20 11.50 11.29
C MET A 404 -6.14 9.98 11.08
N LEU A 405 -6.13 9.53 9.83
CA LEU A 405 -6.07 8.11 9.48
C LEU A 405 -4.74 7.47 9.88
N TYR A 406 -3.63 8.16 9.68
CA TYR A 406 -2.32 7.69 10.13
C TYR A 406 -2.23 7.59 11.65
N GLU A 407 -2.70 8.60 12.37
CA GLU A 407 -2.74 8.58 13.83
C GLU A 407 -3.57 7.40 14.35
N PHE A 408 -4.74 7.19 13.76
CA PHE A 408 -5.57 6.03 14.11
C PHE A 408 -4.82 4.72 13.95
N ILE A 409 -4.16 4.51 12.80
CA ILE A 409 -3.40 3.28 12.53
C ILE A 409 -2.25 3.12 13.50
N LEU A 410 -1.47 4.18 13.72
CA LEU A 410 -0.32 4.17 14.63
C LEU A 410 -0.74 3.91 16.08
N LYS A 411 -1.81 4.57 16.56
CA LYS A 411 -2.35 4.30 17.90
C LYS A 411 -2.91 2.88 18.03
N THR A 412 -3.52 2.35 16.95
CA THR A 412 -4.05 0.97 16.93
C THR A 412 -2.92 -0.06 17.14
N ILE A 413 -1.75 0.18 16.57
CA ILE A 413 -0.58 -0.69 16.79
C ILE A 413 0.19 -0.38 18.08
N GLY A 414 -0.25 0.62 18.84
CA GLY A 414 0.34 1.01 20.13
C GLY A 414 1.58 1.89 20.00
N TYR A 415 1.78 2.54 18.87
CA TYR A 415 2.87 3.50 18.68
C TYR A 415 2.66 4.72 19.58
N LYS A 416 3.68 5.04 20.37
CA LYS A 416 3.72 6.22 21.26
C LYS A 416 4.99 7.00 20.97
N GLY A 417 4.95 7.80 19.95
CA GLY A 417 6.11 8.57 19.50
C GLY A 417 5.69 9.83 18.76
N TYR A 418 6.65 10.47 18.15
CA TYR A 418 6.45 11.70 17.40
C TYR A 418 6.27 11.41 15.90
N ILE A 419 5.39 12.16 15.28
CA ILE A 419 5.17 12.19 13.83
C ILE A 419 5.17 13.64 13.35
N ILE A 420 5.40 13.87 12.06
CA ILE A 420 5.29 15.21 11.49
C ILE A 420 3.84 15.63 11.44
N ASN A 421 3.56 16.86 11.89
CA ASN A 421 2.28 17.49 11.71
C ASN A 421 2.15 18.04 10.28
N ILE A 422 1.68 17.20 9.35
CA ILE A 422 1.55 17.58 7.94
C ILE A 422 0.55 18.71 7.70
N ASN A 423 -0.31 19.04 8.66
CA ASN A 423 -1.16 20.23 8.57
C ASN A 423 -0.34 21.53 8.60
N LYS A 424 0.89 21.45 9.12
CA LYS A 424 1.88 22.51 9.14
C LYS A 424 2.97 22.35 8.07
N TRP A 425 2.69 21.55 7.02
CA TRP A 425 3.70 21.17 6.04
C TRP A 425 4.39 22.35 5.36
N ASP A 426 3.65 23.39 5.04
CA ASP A 426 4.20 24.56 4.37
C ASP A 426 5.19 25.28 5.30
N GLU A 427 4.87 25.42 6.59
CA GLU A 427 5.76 25.96 7.62
C GLU A 427 6.99 25.06 7.85
N VAL A 428 6.81 23.71 7.79
CA VAL A 428 7.91 22.75 7.88
C VAL A 428 8.88 22.88 6.71
N VAL A 429 8.37 23.04 5.51
CA VAL A 429 9.21 23.23 4.30
C VAL A 429 9.98 24.55 4.36
N GLU A 430 9.35 25.65 4.78
CA GLU A 430 10.01 26.92 5.00
C GLU A 430 11.12 26.80 6.04
N PHE A 431 10.84 26.11 7.16
CA PHE A 431 11.83 25.84 8.18
C PHE A 431 13.03 25.05 7.65
N ILE A 432 12.80 23.95 6.90
CA ILE A 432 13.87 23.15 6.32
C ILE A 432 14.73 23.99 5.39
N ASN A 433 14.12 24.81 4.55
CA ASN A 433 14.86 25.68 3.63
C ASN A 433 15.68 26.73 4.36
N SER A 434 15.12 27.32 5.44
CA SER A 434 15.84 28.31 6.25
C SER A 434 16.96 27.70 7.08
N TYR A 435 16.82 26.45 7.55
CA TYR A 435 17.83 25.76 8.32
C TYR A 435 19.11 25.47 7.49
N ASN A 436 18.94 25.23 6.21
CA ASN A 436 20.07 25.04 5.28
C ASN A 436 20.85 26.35 5.00
N ASP A 437 20.23 27.50 5.27
CA ASP A 437 20.86 28.81 5.24
C ASP A 437 21.40 29.13 6.64
N LYS A 438 22.70 28.92 6.87
CA LYS A 438 23.39 29.04 8.19
C LYS A 438 23.20 30.39 8.89
N THR A 439 22.50 31.33 8.28
CA THR A 439 22.20 32.67 8.82
C THR A 439 20.86 32.76 9.53
N SER A 440 19.99 31.72 9.43
CA SER A 440 18.66 31.77 10.02
C SER A 440 18.65 31.22 11.46
N ASN A 441 18.30 32.08 12.44
CA ASN A 441 17.89 31.68 13.79
C ASN A 441 16.50 31.06 13.76
N ALA A 442 16.23 30.13 12.84
CA ALA A 442 14.93 29.48 12.74
C ALA A 442 14.73 28.58 13.95
N ILE A 443 13.85 28.97 14.81
CA ILE A 443 13.47 28.19 16.01
C ILE A 443 12.53 27.08 15.55
N PHE A 444 12.90 25.84 15.82
CA PHE A 444 12.00 24.71 15.65
C PHE A 444 10.75 24.92 16.53
N LYS A 445 9.58 24.80 15.93
CA LYS A 445 8.33 24.92 16.67
C LYS A 445 7.83 23.52 17.04
N GLU A 446 7.48 23.33 18.32
CA GLU A 446 6.84 22.07 18.78
C GLU A 446 5.59 21.70 17.97
N ASP A 447 4.92 22.72 17.38
CA ASP A 447 3.75 22.52 16.51
C ASP A 447 4.04 21.72 15.22
N PHE A 448 5.31 21.61 14.80
CA PHE A 448 5.69 20.85 13.61
C PHE A 448 5.63 19.36 13.81
N VAL A 449 5.57 18.92 15.04
CA VAL A 449 5.47 17.51 15.40
C VAL A 449 4.26 17.28 16.30
N LYS A 450 3.72 16.09 16.22
CA LYS A 450 2.61 15.64 17.06
C LYS A 450 3.07 14.41 17.85
N CYS A 451 2.95 14.46 19.16
CA CYS A 451 3.23 13.34 20.05
C CYS A 451 1.98 12.48 20.19
N LEU A 452 2.09 11.20 19.85
CA LEU A 452 1.03 10.21 20.02
C LEU A 452 1.19 9.50 21.37
N LYS A 453 0.60 10.08 22.42
CA LYS A 453 0.59 9.49 23.78
C LYS A 453 -0.56 8.51 23.97
#